data_894f09d480a22a0a16e2335f41de84d2
#
_entry.id   894f09d480a22a0a16e2335f41de84d2
#
_cell.length_a   1.000
_cell.length_b   1.000
_cell.length_c   1.000
_cell.angle_alpha   90.00
_cell.angle_beta   90.00
_cell.angle_gamma   90.00
#
_symmetry.space_group_name_H-M   'P 1'
#
loop_
_entity.id
_entity.type
_entity.pdbx_description
1 polymer ?
#
loop_
_entity_poly.entity_id
_entity_poly.type
_entity_poly.pdbx_seq_one_letter_code
_entity_poly.pdbx_strand_id
1 'polypeptide(L)'
;MDSETAAGSAGAPDSERHSQSGAGIGSPLQTRAAFVKNWNWQSVISINRGACERGRAQHGVNSETGSACAQEWEAFRPQVLTLSQTLDRLLRFHRQAPFLFFNGNTFATIGRELAFALFSELVPGRKREVGSAVAHYIAGVLGRESMVKIVESLCESADFKMGERVKTLRGSKHGVVIRLNKDGRVVWRPDGTESELLALPESLLKEKS
;
A
#
# COMPACT_ATOMS: atom_id res chain seq x y z
N MET A 1 -26.00 -76.71 15.73
CA MET A 1 -25.01 -76.48 16.80
C MET A 1 -24.46 -75.15 16.54
N ASP A 2 -25.03 -74.30 17.25
CA ASP A 2 -24.46 -73.23 18.11
C ASP A 2 -23.84 -72.04 17.32
N SER A 3 -24.53 -70.94 17.25
CA SER A 3 -24.52 -69.80 18.18
C SER A 3 -23.20 -69.09 18.10
N GLU A 4 -23.07 -67.81 17.74
CA GLU A 4 -23.33 -66.73 18.69
C GLU A 4 -23.20 -65.35 18.04
N THR A 5 -24.03 -64.53 18.47
CA THR A 5 -24.21 -63.10 18.26
C THR A 5 -23.02 -62.26 18.78
N ALA A 6 -22.60 -61.24 18.08
CA ALA A 6 -22.01 -60.11 18.76
C ALA A 6 -22.31 -58.82 17.99
N ALA A 7 -23.04 -57.95 18.62
CA ALA A 7 -23.33 -56.60 18.22
C ALA A 7 -22.07 -55.72 18.36
N GLY A 8 -21.76 -54.90 17.36
CA GLY A 8 -20.67 -53.90 17.35
C GLY A 8 -21.20 -52.57 16.91
N SER A 9 -21.37 -51.72 17.87
CA SER A 9 -21.55 -50.29 17.97
C SER A 9 -21.24 -49.46 16.72
N ALA A 10 -22.25 -48.72 16.29
CA ALA A 10 -22.15 -47.65 15.33
C ALA A 10 -21.40 -46.43 15.93
N GLY A 11 -20.21 -46.19 15.47
CA GLY A 11 -19.49 -44.93 15.68
C GLY A 11 -19.91 -43.92 14.61
N ALA A 12 -20.60 -42.88 15.01
CA ALA A 12 -20.92 -41.74 14.15
C ALA A 12 -19.64 -41.02 13.75
N PRO A 13 -19.50 -40.59 12.49
CA PRO A 13 -18.37 -39.72 12.11
C PRO A 13 -18.60 -38.32 12.65
N ASP A 14 -17.66 -37.88 13.45
CA ASP A 14 -17.50 -36.49 13.86
C ASP A 14 -17.45 -35.58 12.62
N SER A 15 -18.48 -34.76 12.49
CA SER A 15 -18.52 -33.68 11.50
C SER A 15 -17.52 -32.63 11.91
N GLU A 16 -16.29 -32.74 11.44
CA GLU A 16 -15.35 -31.62 11.40
C GLU A 16 -15.97 -30.48 10.58
N ARG A 17 -16.62 -29.57 11.28
CA ARG A 17 -16.96 -28.26 10.72
C ARG A 17 -15.66 -27.54 10.41
N HIS A 18 -15.20 -27.68 9.18
CA HIS A 18 -14.24 -26.77 8.60
C HIS A 18 -14.89 -25.39 8.63
N SER A 19 -14.50 -24.60 9.62
CA SER A 19 -14.68 -23.16 9.59
C SER A 19 -13.97 -22.64 8.34
N GLN A 20 -14.73 -22.43 7.28
CA GLN A 20 -14.27 -21.64 6.15
C GLN A 20 -14.01 -20.23 6.66
N SER A 21 -12.78 -20.02 7.09
CA SER A 21 -12.19 -18.73 7.37
C SER A 21 -12.37 -17.86 6.12
N GLY A 22 -12.94 -16.69 6.33
CA GLY A 22 -13.40 -15.76 5.32
C GLY A 22 -12.45 -15.60 4.15
N ALA A 23 -13.04 -15.59 2.97
CA ALA A 23 -12.35 -15.23 1.73
C ALA A 23 -11.58 -13.92 1.93
N GLY A 24 -10.27 -14.02 2.04
CA GLY A 24 -9.38 -12.88 2.18
C GLY A 24 -9.59 -11.96 0.98
N ILE A 25 -10.12 -10.77 1.24
CA ILE A 25 -10.15 -9.70 0.25
C ILE A 25 -8.69 -9.49 -0.17
N GLY A 26 -8.36 -9.79 -1.42
CA GLY A 26 -7.00 -9.68 -1.93
C GLY A 26 -6.42 -8.27 -1.68
N SER A 27 -5.12 -8.20 -1.46
CA SER A 27 -4.42 -6.92 -1.21
C SER A 27 -4.87 -5.83 -2.20
N PRO A 28 -5.18 -4.61 -1.76
CA PRO A 28 -5.55 -3.50 -2.64
C PRO A 28 -4.56 -3.26 -3.78
N LEU A 29 -3.29 -3.59 -3.56
CA LEU A 29 -2.24 -3.50 -4.58
C LEU A 29 -2.37 -4.55 -5.69
N GLN A 30 -3.00 -5.69 -5.40
CA GLN A 30 -3.21 -6.79 -6.34
C GLN A 30 -4.55 -6.71 -7.05
N THR A 31 -5.55 -6.08 -6.45
CA THR A 31 -6.91 -6.02 -6.98
C THR A 31 -7.20 -4.77 -7.79
N ARG A 32 -6.50 -3.66 -7.51
CA ARG A 32 -6.72 -2.39 -8.22
C ARG A 32 -5.98 -2.38 -9.56
N ALA A 33 -6.71 -2.14 -10.65
CA ALA A 33 -6.12 -1.88 -11.94
C ALA A 33 -5.52 -0.47 -11.99
N ALA A 34 -4.28 -0.37 -12.48
CA ALA A 34 -3.57 0.90 -12.64
C ALA A 34 -3.37 1.21 -14.11
N PHE A 35 -3.61 2.45 -14.49
CA PHE A 35 -3.51 2.90 -15.88
C PHE A 35 -2.53 4.06 -15.99
N VAL A 36 -1.49 3.89 -16.78
CA VAL A 36 -0.57 4.97 -17.15
C VAL A 36 -0.81 5.49 -18.56
N LYS A 37 -1.96 5.14 -19.18
CA LYS A 37 -2.30 5.44 -20.57
C LYS A 37 -2.15 6.92 -20.94
N ASN A 38 -2.50 7.81 -20.03
CA ASN A 38 -2.45 9.25 -20.26
C ASN A 38 -1.04 9.85 -20.11
N TRP A 39 -0.06 9.05 -19.72
CA TRP A 39 1.32 9.46 -19.48
C TRP A 39 2.19 9.01 -20.65
N ASN A 40 2.18 9.75 -21.76
CA ASN A 40 3.09 9.49 -22.86
C ASN A 40 4.54 9.84 -22.45
N TRP A 41 5.52 9.42 -23.24
CA TRP A 41 6.92 9.65 -22.92
C TRP A 41 7.28 11.13 -22.76
N GLN A 42 6.62 12.01 -23.52
CA GLN A 42 6.81 13.46 -23.37
C GLN A 42 6.35 13.97 -22.00
N SER A 43 5.29 13.39 -21.44
CA SER A 43 4.86 13.69 -20.07
C SER A 43 5.92 13.25 -19.04
N VAL A 44 6.56 12.10 -19.23
CA VAL A 44 7.64 11.60 -18.39
C VAL A 44 8.85 12.53 -18.45
N ILE A 45 9.23 12.97 -19.66
CA ILE A 45 10.28 13.99 -19.86
C ILE A 45 9.96 15.29 -19.11
N SER A 46 8.72 15.77 -19.20
CA SER A 46 8.28 17.00 -18.53
C SER A 46 8.39 16.91 -17.01
N ILE A 47 8.03 15.76 -16.43
CA ILE A 47 8.19 15.50 -14.98
C ILE A 47 9.67 15.52 -14.59
N ASN A 48 10.53 14.87 -15.39
CA ASN A 48 11.96 14.87 -15.12
C ASN A 48 12.55 16.27 -15.22
N ARG A 49 12.15 17.05 -16.23
CA ARG A 49 12.58 18.44 -16.36
C ARG A 49 12.21 19.25 -15.12
N GLY A 50 10.98 19.17 -14.65
CA GLY A 50 10.55 19.84 -13.42
C GLY A 50 11.30 19.35 -12.17
N ALA A 51 11.71 18.07 -12.12
CA ALA A 51 12.58 17.57 -11.05
C ALA A 51 13.99 18.15 -11.12
N CYS A 52 14.57 18.26 -12.33
CA CYS A 52 15.87 18.89 -12.56
C CYS A 52 15.86 20.38 -12.18
N GLU A 53 14.83 21.13 -12.57
CA GLU A 53 14.67 22.54 -12.21
C GLU A 53 14.66 22.74 -10.69
N ARG A 54 13.86 21.96 -9.96
CA ARG A 54 13.84 22.02 -8.48
C ARG A 54 15.16 21.63 -7.84
N GLY A 55 15.86 20.65 -8.44
CA GLY A 55 17.15 20.15 -7.98
C GLY A 55 18.35 20.95 -8.50
N ARG A 56 18.12 22.02 -9.27
CA ARG A 56 19.16 22.85 -9.90
C ARG A 56 20.16 22.05 -10.74
N ALA A 57 19.67 21.05 -11.49
CA ALA A 57 20.46 20.24 -12.40
C ALA A 57 20.00 20.44 -13.85
N GLN A 58 20.90 20.25 -14.79
CA GLN A 58 20.57 20.30 -16.20
C GLN A 58 19.77 19.05 -16.59
N HIS A 59 18.62 19.25 -17.27
CA HIS A 59 17.87 18.15 -17.85
C HIS A 59 18.64 17.52 -19.03
N GLY A 60 18.65 16.20 -19.10
CA GLY A 60 19.21 15.45 -20.22
C GLY A 60 18.71 14.03 -20.26
N VAL A 61 18.49 13.52 -21.48
CA VAL A 61 18.17 12.12 -21.73
C VAL A 61 19.48 11.34 -21.81
N ASN A 62 19.54 10.19 -21.18
CA ASN A 62 20.70 9.30 -21.25
C ASN A 62 20.82 8.74 -22.67
N SER A 63 21.95 8.91 -23.32
CA SER A 63 22.20 8.49 -24.72
C SER A 63 22.16 6.97 -24.88
N GLU A 64 22.50 6.19 -23.85
CA GLU A 64 22.55 4.74 -23.91
C GLU A 64 21.17 4.08 -23.65
N THR A 65 20.43 4.58 -22.68
CA THR A 65 19.21 3.93 -22.19
C THR A 65 17.92 4.67 -22.55
N GLY A 66 17.99 5.98 -22.82
CA GLY A 66 16.81 6.81 -22.95
C GLY A 66 15.89 6.42 -24.10
N SER A 67 16.48 6.09 -25.26
CA SER A 67 15.71 5.70 -26.47
C SER A 67 14.99 4.36 -26.27
N ALA A 68 15.69 3.37 -25.72
CA ALA A 68 15.13 2.04 -25.42
C ALA A 68 14.03 2.15 -24.34
N CYS A 69 14.26 2.94 -23.30
CA CYS A 69 13.24 3.21 -22.27
C CYS A 69 12.00 3.91 -22.83
N ALA A 70 12.17 4.84 -23.77
CA ALA A 70 11.05 5.49 -24.43
C ALA A 70 10.17 4.48 -25.19
N GLN A 71 10.79 3.59 -25.96
CA GLN A 71 10.08 2.53 -26.69
C GLN A 71 9.37 1.56 -25.72
N GLU A 72 10.07 1.11 -24.68
CA GLU A 72 9.50 0.23 -23.65
C GLU A 72 8.33 0.91 -22.93
N TRP A 73 8.42 2.21 -22.65
CA TRP A 73 7.33 2.98 -22.04
C TRP A 73 6.09 3.04 -22.91
N GLU A 74 6.25 3.33 -24.21
CA GLU A 74 5.12 3.39 -25.14
C GLU A 74 4.43 2.03 -25.32
N ALA A 75 5.20 0.93 -25.22
CA ALA A 75 4.65 -0.44 -25.22
C ALA A 75 3.99 -0.82 -23.88
N PHE A 76 4.46 -0.26 -22.77
CA PHE A 76 3.93 -0.51 -21.44
C PHE A 76 2.65 0.27 -21.14
N ARG A 77 2.58 1.56 -21.49
CA ARG A 77 1.52 2.45 -21.04
C ARG A 77 0.09 2.05 -21.40
N PRO A 78 -0.20 1.36 -22.54
CA PRO A 78 -1.56 0.92 -22.86
C PRO A 78 -1.98 -0.35 -22.08
N GLN A 79 -1.07 -1.02 -21.38
CA GLN A 79 -1.36 -2.27 -20.69
C GLN A 79 -2.21 -2.04 -19.44
N VAL A 80 -3.14 -2.96 -19.22
CA VAL A 80 -3.94 -3.01 -17.99
C VAL A 80 -3.25 -3.95 -17.02
N LEU A 81 -2.66 -3.40 -15.99
CA LEU A 81 -1.92 -4.14 -14.96
C LEU A 81 -2.50 -3.87 -13.57
N THR A 82 -2.17 -4.71 -12.60
CA THR A 82 -2.44 -4.39 -11.20
C THR A 82 -1.55 -3.23 -10.75
N LEU A 83 -1.97 -2.53 -9.69
CA LEU A 83 -1.12 -1.47 -9.13
C LEU A 83 0.27 -2.00 -8.76
N SER A 84 0.35 -3.17 -8.12
CA SER A 84 1.63 -3.79 -7.78
C SER A 84 2.54 -3.99 -9.00
N GLN A 85 2.01 -4.57 -10.08
CA GLN A 85 2.78 -4.77 -11.32
C GLN A 85 3.22 -3.45 -11.94
N THR A 86 2.35 -2.44 -11.92
CA THR A 86 2.67 -1.10 -12.42
C THR A 86 3.80 -0.45 -11.62
N LEU A 87 3.76 -0.56 -10.28
CA LEU A 87 4.83 -0.03 -9.42
C LEU A 87 6.16 -0.74 -9.65
N ASP A 88 6.15 -2.06 -9.85
CA ASP A 88 7.35 -2.83 -10.21
C ASP A 88 7.96 -2.36 -11.54
N ARG A 89 7.11 -2.02 -12.53
CA ARG A 89 7.56 -1.45 -13.80
C ARG A 89 8.16 -0.05 -13.61
N LEU A 90 7.54 0.81 -12.82
CA LEU A 90 8.08 2.15 -12.53
C LEU A 90 9.44 2.09 -11.82
N LEU A 91 9.61 1.16 -10.86
CA LEU A 91 10.90 0.88 -10.22
C LEU A 91 11.95 0.41 -11.25
N ARG A 92 11.56 -0.44 -12.20
CA ARG A 92 12.46 -0.89 -13.27
C ARG A 92 12.90 0.29 -14.14
N PHE A 93 11.99 1.16 -14.58
CA PHE A 93 12.34 2.36 -15.34
C PHE A 93 13.27 3.29 -14.56
N HIS A 94 13.04 3.47 -13.25
CA HIS A 94 13.99 4.19 -12.40
C HIS A 94 15.41 3.58 -12.50
N ARG A 95 15.53 2.24 -12.39
CA ARG A 95 16.81 1.55 -12.40
C ARG A 95 17.50 1.56 -13.77
N GLN A 96 16.76 1.61 -14.86
CA GLN A 96 17.28 1.78 -16.21
C GLN A 96 17.90 3.16 -16.46
N ALA A 97 17.59 4.13 -15.60
CA ALA A 97 18.14 5.48 -15.63
C ALA A 97 18.07 6.18 -17.01
N PRO A 98 16.85 6.38 -17.59
CA PRO A 98 16.72 6.99 -18.90
C PRO A 98 17.10 8.47 -18.95
N PHE A 99 17.29 9.11 -17.83
CA PHE A 99 17.72 10.49 -17.71
C PHE A 99 19.07 10.59 -16.98
N LEU A 100 19.78 11.67 -17.19
CA LEU A 100 21.05 11.92 -16.51
C LEU A 100 20.87 12.10 -15.00
N PHE A 101 19.74 12.70 -14.57
CA PHE A 101 19.47 13.00 -13.17
C PHE A 101 18.01 12.74 -12.81
N PHE A 102 17.72 12.57 -11.52
CA PHE A 102 16.40 12.51 -10.91
C PHE A 102 15.45 11.43 -11.43
N ASN A 103 15.99 10.30 -11.91
CA ASN A 103 15.16 9.16 -12.34
C ASN A 103 14.21 8.69 -11.24
N GLY A 104 14.72 8.52 -10.00
CA GLY A 104 13.90 8.15 -8.85
C GLY A 104 12.75 9.13 -8.61
N ASN A 105 13.03 10.42 -8.58
CA ASN A 105 12.01 11.46 -8.39
C ASN A 105 10.97 11.46 -9.51
N THR A 106 11.38 11.21 -10.75
CA THR A 106 10.50 11.18 -11.92
C THR A 106 9.48 10.06 -11.79
N PHE A 107 9.92 8.83 -11.65
CA PHE A 107 9.03 7.68 -11.59
C PHE A 107 8.28 7.57 -10.26
N ALA A 108 8.87 8.03 -9.15
CA ALA A 108 8.18 8.17 -7.87
C ALA A 108 7.02 9.18 -7.92
N THR A 109 7.17 10.27 -8.68
CA THR A 109 6.08 11.23 -8.90
C THR A 109 4.92 10.56 -9.62
N ILE A 110 5.18 9.81 -10.69
CA ILE A 110 4.14 9.08 -11.43
C ILE A 110 3.42 8.07 -10.52
N GLY A 111 4.18 7.27 -9.77
CA GLY A 111 3.60 6.29 -8.84
C GLY A 111 2.77 6.92 -7.74
N ARG A 112 3.18 8.06 -7.20
CA ARG A 112 2.42 8.83 -6.21
C ARG A 112 1.11 9.35 -6.77
N GLU A 113 1.10 9.90 -7.98
CA GLU A 113 -0.12 10.37 -8.63
C GLU A 113 -1.09 9.22 -8.93
N LEU A 114 -0.59 8.06 -9.37
CA LEU A 114 -1.39 6.83 -9.51
C LEU A 114 -2.00 6.42 -8.18
N ALA A 115 -1.21 6.38 -7.10
CA ALA A 115 -1.71 6.08 -5.77
C ALA A 115 -2.79 7.08 -5.34
N PHE A 116 -2.61 8.37 -5.57
CA PHE A 116 -3.60 9.39 -5.24
C PHE A 116 -4.91 9.22 -6.01
N ALA A 117 -4.85 8.81 -7.27
CA ALA A 117 -6.05 8.53 -8.05
C ALA A 117 -6.77 7.26 -7.57
N LEU A 118 -6.01 6.18 -7.33
CA LEU A 118 -6.57 4.87 -6.98
C LEU A 118 -7.04 4.75 -5.53
N PHE A 119 -6.54 5.58 -4.62
CA PHE A 119 -6.94 5.63 -3.21
C PHE A 119 -7.69 6.93 -2.89
N SER A 120 -8.53 7.38 -3.82
CA SER A 120 -9.28 8.64 -3.68
C SER A 120 -10.27 8.62 -2.51
N GLU A 121 -10.74 7.44 -2.10
CA GLU A 121 -11.64 7.22 -0.97
C GLU A 121 -10.96 7.40 0.40
N LEU A 122 -9.63 7.30 0.46
CA LEU A 122 -8.91 7.51 1.72
C LEU A 122 -8.90 9.00 2.11
N VAL A 123 -9.02 9.23 3.41
CA VAL A 123 -8.84 10.58 3.96
C VAL A 123 -7.45 11.15 3.63
N PRO A 124 -7.32 12.48 3.50
CA PRO A 124 -6.11 13.12 2.98
C PRO A 124 -4.80 12.71 3.67
N GLY A 125 -4.83 12.45 4.98
CA GLY A 125 -3.68 11.97 5.75
C GLY A 125 -3.19 10.61 5.27
N ARG A 126 -4.07 9.61 5.27
CA ARG A 126 -3.76 8.26 4.82
C ARG A 126 -3.37 8.21 3.36
N LYS A 127 -4.07 8.96 2.51
CA LYS A 127 -3.76 9.07 1.09
C LYS A 127 -2.33 9.58 0.85
N ARG A 128 -1.88 10.59 1.62
CA ARG A 128 -0.49 11.09 1.55
C ARG A 128 0.53 10.02 1.96
N GLU A 129 0.24 9.26 3.02
CA GLU A 129 1.15 8.21 3.48
C GLU A 129 1.23 7.04 2.48
N VAL A 130 0.11 6.64 1.85
CA VAL A 130 0.13 5.67 0.74
C VAL A 130 1.01 6.19 -0.41
N GLY A 131 0.80 7.44 -0.83
CA GLY A 131 1.61 8.06 -1.88
C GLY A 131 3.09 8.14 -1.52
N SER A 132 3.42 8.41 -0.25
CA SER A 132 4.79 8.43 0.25
C SER A 132 5.43 7.04 0.23
N ALA A 133 4.74 6.00 0.71
CA ALA A 133 5.23 4.63 0.69
C ALA A 133 5.51 4.15 -0.73
N VAL A 134 4.60 4.41 -1.67
CA VAL A 134 4.76 4.11 -3.09
C VAL A 134 5.95 4.85 -3.70
N ALA A 135 6.08 6.14 -3.42
CA ALA A 135 7.19 6.94 -3.92
C ALA A 135 8.56 6.43 -3.40
N HIS A 136 8.66 6.10 -2.11
CA HIS A 136 9.87 5.53 -1.51
C HIS A 136 10.21 4.15 -2.08
N TYR A 137 9.21 3.31 -2.37
CA TYR A 137 9.42 2.04 -3.04
C TYR A 137 10.03 2.22 -4.42
N ILE A 138 9.45 3.09 -5.26
CA ILE A 138 9.95 3.36 -6.62
C ILE A 138 11.34 4.01 -6.58
N ALA A 139 11.61 4.87 -5.61
CA ALA A 139 12.93 5.47 -5.41
C ALA A 139 13.99 4.48 -4.87
N GLY A 140 13.59 3.23 -4.54
CA GLY A 140 14.48 2.19 -4.02
C GLY A 140 14.87 2.37 -2.55
N VAL A 141 14.19 3.25 -1.82
CA VAL A 141 14.42 3.54 -0.39
C VAL A 141 13.67 2.55 0.51
N LEU A 142 12.51 2.07 0.04
CA LEU A 142 11.64 1.14 0.78
C LEU A 142 11.56 -0.20 0.05
N GLY A 143 11.65 -1.31 0.79
CA GLY A 143 11.44 -2.64 0.26
C GLY A 143 9.97 -2.92 -0.07
N ARG A 144 9.73 -3.87 -1.01
CA ARG A 144 8.38 -4.22 -1.47
C ARG A 144 7.46 -4.66 -0.33
N GLU A 145 7.91 -5.57 0.54
CA GLU A 145 7.10 -6.06 1.66
C GLU A 145 6.70 -4.94 2.62
N SER A 146 7.63 -4.04 2.92
CA SER A 146 7.36 -2.90 3.78
C SER A 146 6.33 -1.95 3.16
N MET A 147 6.45 -1.67 1.86
CA MET A 147 5.48 -0.86 1.13
C MET A 147 4.09 -1.51 1.15
N VAL A 148 4.00 -2.82 0.89
CA VAL A 148 2.73 -3.57 0.92
C VAL A 148 2.09 -3.47 2.31
N LYS A 149 2.84 -3.78 3.38
CA LYS A 149 2.36 -3.71 4.77
C LYS A 149 1.83 -2.32 5.13
N ILE A 150 2.53 -1.26 4.72
CA ILE A 150 2.10 0.12 4.97
C ILE A 150 0.79 0.40 4.24
N VAL A 151 0.69 0.09 2.96
CA VAL A 151 -0.51 0.37 2.16
C VAL A 151 -1.71 -0.41 2.69
N GLU A 152 -1.56 -1.69 3.00
CA GLU A 152 -2.61 -2.53 3.58
C GLU A 152 -3.11 -1.97 4.91
N SER A 153 -2.21 -1.64 5.82
CA SER A 153 -2.54 -1.04 7.12
C SER A 153 -3.29 0.30 6.98
N LEU A 154 -2.95 1.11 5.97
CA LEU A 154 -3.62 2.37 5.71
C LEU A 154 -5.00 2.19 5.08
N CYS A 155 -5.25 1.08 4.38
CA CYS A 155 -6.53 0.74 3.75
C CYS A 155 -7.50 0.03 4.71
N GLU A 156 -7.02 -0.50 5.84
CA GLU A 156 -7.88 -1.13 6.84
C GLU A 156 -8.87 -0.11 7.40
N SER A 157 -10.13 -0.55 7.59
CA SER A 157 -11.16 0.32 8.16
C SER A 157 -10.78 0.77 9.57
N ALA A 158 -11.17 2.00 9.91
CA ALA A 158 -10.83 2.62 11.19
C ALA A 158 -11.86 2.34 12.29
N ASP A 159 -12.47 1.15 12.28
CA ASP A 159 -13.41 0.73 13.33
C ASP A 159 -12.62 0.30 14.57
N PHE A 160 -12.31 1.27 15.42
CA PHE A 160 -11.60 1.01 16.67
C PHE A 160 -12.53 0.46 17.74
N LYS A 161 -11.98 -0.41 18.60
CA LYS A 161 -12.65 -0.91 19.80
C LYS A 161 -11.86 -0.51 21.04
N MET A 162 -12.55 -0.36 22.15
CA MET A 162 -11.90 -0.13 23.44
C MET A 162 -10.93 -1.27 23.75
N GLY A 163 -9.73 -0.93 24.22
CA GLY A 163 -8.64 -1.87 24.50
C GLY A 163 -7.76 -2.22 23.32
N GLU A 164 -8.10 -1.81 22.08
CA GLU A 164 -7.24 -2.06 20.93
C GLU A 164 -5.96 -1.24 20.98
N ARG A 165 -4.87 -1.88 20.59
CA ARG A 165 -3.57 -1.23 20.39
C ARG A 165 -3.59 -0.38 19.13
N VAL A 166 -3.09 0.84 19.27
CA VAL A 166 -3.02 1.81 18.16
C VAL A 166 -1.68 2.51 18.12
N LYS A 167 -1.36 3.02 16.96
CA LYS A 167 -0.22 3.93 16.75
C LYS A 167 -0.65 5.12 15.91
N THR A 168 0.07 6.22 16.04
CA THR A 168 -0.14 7.38 15.16
C THR A 168 0.18 7.02 13.71
N LEU A 169 -0.41 7.72 12.77
CA LEU A 169 -0.25 7.48 11.34
C LEU A 169 1.24 7.42 10.90
N ARG A 170 2.10 8.22 11.52
CA ARG A 170 3.55 8.20 11.28
C ARG A 170 4.32 7.19 12.14
N GLY A 171 3.63 6.39 12.96
CA GLY A 171 4.23 5.37 13.79
C GLY A 171 5.10 5.89 14.95
N SER A 172 5.04 7.21 15.25
CA SER A 172 5.91 7.83 16.27
C SER A 172 5.41 7.66 17.71
N LYS A 173 4.13 7.35 17.91
CA LYS A 173 3.53 7.11 19.22
C LYS A 173 2.61 5.91 19.15
N HIS A 174 2.69 5.06 20.18
CA HIS A 174 1.89 3.87 20.38
C HIS A 174 1.02 4.01 21.60
N GLY A 175 -0.06 3.26 21.73
CA GLY A 175 -0.93 3.32 22.90
C GLY A 175 -2.17 2.45 22.75
N VAL A 176 -3.16 2.69 23.61
CA VAL A 176 -4.39 1.90 23.71
C VAL A 176 -5.61 2.80 23.58
N VAL A 177 -6.62 2.34 22.85
CA VAL A 177 -7.93 2.99 22.76
C VAL A 177 -8.65 2.86 24.10
N ILE A 178 -9.03 4.00 24.69
CA ILE A 178 -9.76 4.07 25.96
C ILE A 178 -11.27 4.10 25.74
N ARG A 179 -11.74 4.89 24.78
CA ARG A 179 -13.16 4.98 24.43
C ARG A 179 -13.35 5.62 23.06
N LEU A 180 -14.53 5.42 22.51
CA LEU A 180 -15.01 6.12 21.32
C LEU A 180 -16.05 7.16 21.73
N ASN A 181 -15.88 8.38 21.28
CA ASN A 181 -16.84 9.44 21.51
C ASN A 181 -18.02 9.35 20.52
N LYS A 182 -19.16 9.94 20.89
CA LYS A 182 -20.37 9.99 20.03
C LYS A 182 -20.14 10.75 18.72
N ASP A 183 -19.17 11.65 18.69
CA ASP A 183 -18.75 12.41 17.50
C ASP A 183 -17.78 11.64 16.58
N GLY A 184 -17.54 10.35 16.86
CA GLY A 184 -16.65 9.47 16.10
C GLY A 184 -15.16 9.63 16.42
N ARG A 185 -14.78 10.52 17.35
CA ARG A 185 -13.38 10.66 17.76
C ARG A 185 -12.97 9.54 18.71
N VAL A 186 -11.69 9.19 18.62
CA VAL A 186 -11.06 8.15 19.45
C VAL A 186 -10.31 8.80 20.60
N VAL A 187 -10.66 8.43 21.83
CA VAL A 187 -9.85 8.74 23.00
C VAL A 187 -8.89 7.59 23.23
N TRP A 188 -7.61 7.88 23.26
CA TRP A 188 -6.56 6.90 23.41
C TRP A 188 -5.47 7.38 24.35
N ARG A 189 -4.75 6.44 24.96
CA ARG A 189 -3.67 6.71 25.93
C ARG A 189 -2.36 6.27 25.32
N PRO A 190 -1.42 7.19 25.08
CA PRO A 190 -0.06 6.83 24.66
C PRO A 190 0.67 6.02 25.72
N ASP A 191 1.51 5.09 25.28
CA ASP A 191 2.34 4.29 26.17
C ASP A 191 3.25 5.18 27.01
N GLY A 192 3.45 4.80 28.28
CA GLY A 192 4.27 5.53 29.22
C GLY A 192 3.67 6.85 29.72
N THR A 193 2.38 7.12 29.43
CA THR A 193 1.67 8.32 29.93
C THR A 193 0.35 7.93 30.59
N GLU A 194 -0.11 8.79 31.49
CA GLU A 194 -1.47 8.72 32.06
C GLU A 194 -2.46 9.63 31.31
N SER A 195 -1.95 10.45 30.41
CA SER A 195 -2.76 11.42 29.67
C SER A 195 -3.60 10.75 28.61
N GLU A 196 -4.87 11.12 28.51
CA GLU A 196 -5.75 10.73 27.42
C GLU A 196 -5.69 11.78 26.31
N LEU A 197 -5.51 11.32 25.09
CA LEU A 197 -5.49 12.16 23.88
C LEU A 197 -6.73 11.90 23.05
N LEU A 198 -7.24 12.95 22.43
CA LEU A 198 -8.32 12.87 21.47
C LEU A 198 -7.75 12.87 20.06
N ALA A 199 -8.18 11.92 19.25
CA ALA A 199 -7.71 11.75 17.87
C ALA A 199 -8.89 11.52 16.92
N LEU A 200 -8.72 11.94 15.67
CA LEU A 200 -9.58 11.51 14.59
C LEU A 200 -9.24 10.05 14.24
N PRO A 201 -10.23 9.19 13.92
CA PRO A 201 -9.96 7.79 13.56
C PRO A 201 -8.91 7.63 12.46
N GLU A 202 -8.94 8.50 11.45
CA GLU A 202 -8.02 8.51 10.33
C GLU A 202 -6.57 8.88 10.69
N SER A 203 -6.33 9.40 11.87
CA SER A 203 -4.98 9.73 12.35
C SER A 203 -4.30 8.60 13.12
N LEU A 204 -5.02 7.51 13.35
CA LEU A 204 -4.54 6.32 14.05
C LEU A 204 -4.54 5.09 13.14
N LEU A 205 -3.66 4.15 13.45
CA LEU A 205 -3.59 2.82 12.83
C LEU A 205 -3.72 1.76 13.92
N LYS A 206 -4.41 0.65 13.61
CA LYS A 206 -4.39 -0.52 14.50
C LYS A 206 -3.02 -1.17 14.47
N GLU A 207 -2.54 -1.61 15.62
CA GLU A 207 -1.40 -2.50 15.70
C GLU A 207 -1.90 -3.94 15.62
N LYS A 208 -1.34 -4.72 14.69
CA LYS A 208 -1.59 -6.16 14.66
C LYS A 208 -0.80 -6.79 15.80
N SER A 209 -1.51 -7.52 16.63
CA SER A 209 -0.91 -8.39 17.67
C SER A 209 -0.15 -9.53 17.03
#